data_08a90b299b7c12b12d6f55ecbe052617
#
_entry.id   08a90b299b7c12b12d6f55ecbe052617
#
_cell.length_a   1.000
_cell.length_b   1.000
_cell.length_c   1.000
_cell.angle_alpha   90.00
_cell.angle_beta   90.00
_cell.angle_gamma   90.00
#
_symmetry.space_group_name_H-M   'P 1'
#
loop_
_entity.id
_entity.type
_entity.pdbx_description
1 polymer ?
#
loop_
_entity_poly.entity_id
_entity_poly.type
_entity_poly.pdbx_seq_one_letter_code
_entity_poly.pdbx_strand_id
1 'polypeptide(L)'
;MKRIIALALSLLTIATLTTHITSAQFAAAADKEPRKIVTGWLPYYSVRTIVPLVKKLPSAQPTVPGKPAICDASQYGPAENQAIESSYLFKNKDLMKEIMPFWFSIKSPTVIRNDYVSGNPSWPMADTVCLLRRAGLQVIPTMTDGTGKLVLSNYLANSATRATIVKTIVDLVLTNNFDGIDLDYEGFAFVDGNTTWTKTAPRWVALVKELSVALRSHNKLLSISTPYVYDPKEKQKGYYVYAWADVASSIDRLRIMTYDYSVAKPGPIGPISWVERTLKYAVSIMPPSKVYIGLPGYGRDWITSVNGKCPVSAPPGLKGGAKAAVFKMNYANAKAAIDKAVPQFDEKTSEATYSYSQTFNGLTATGASTECTVNRTVWYQNPRSYAERMALVAKYRLGGAALWTLAMEDPAATTEMRNAALSIAPDPVVSTISIEGAPQNTINYAGLFTVKGLVTLKDKSPIAGLPVSLEIKRANETQWSKVTELVTDLDGSISTPMTLGANAALRLTTTGTWERAESVSQEVKISVTTSIQLDRPVSVSKGAPIVVKAQLLPRSIGKSAQLQKNINGKWQNIGAAVLSDENGLITFNTVELKRGVVTMRVQIAGDIASEQFAIVIR
;
A
#
# COMPACT_ATOMS: atom_id res chain seq x y z
N MET A 1 19.70 -40.57 50.86
CA MET A 1 18.70 -40.84 49.81
C MET A 1 17.54 -39.82 49.73
N LYS A 2 17.03 -39.21 50.81
CA LYS A 2 15.90 -38.24 50.74
C LYS A 2 16.21 -36.86 50.14
N ARG A 3 17.46 -36.43 50.05
CA ARG A 3 17.85 -35.12 49.46
C ARG A 3 18.09 -35.13 47.95
N ILE A 4 18.33 -36.30 47.36
CA ILE A 4 18.56 -36.42 45.92
C ILE A 4 17.21 -36.48 45.14
N ILE A 5 16.15 -36.98 45.76
CA ILE A 5 14.81 -37.08 45.16
C ILE A 5 14.14 -35.70 45.06
N ALA A 6 14.41 -34.77 46.00
CA ALA A 6 13.85 -33.43 45.98
C ALA A 6 14.46 -32.55 44.86
N LEU A 7 15.71 -32.76 44.47
CA LEU A 7 16.37 -32.03 43.39
C LEU A 7 15.91 -32.50 41.98
N ALA A 8 15.58 -33.79 41.85
CA ALA A 8 15.10 -34.35 40.59
C ALA A 8 13.65 -33.89 40.26
N LEU A 9 12.79 -33.70 41.28
CA LEU A 9 11.42 -33.20 41.07
C LEU A 9 11.38 -31.71 40.74
N SER A 10 12.28 -30.88 41.29
CA SER A 10 12.34 -29.46 40.98
C SER A 10 12.88 -29.16 39.55
N LEU A 11 13.77 -30.01 39.04
CA LEU A 11 14.25 -29.91 37.66
C LEU A 11 13.21 -30.36 36.63
N LEU A 12 12.35 -31.32 36.97
CA LEU A 12 11.27 -31.78 36.08
C LEU A 12 10.12 -30.75 35.95
N THR A 13 9.82 -30.02 37.01
CA THR A 13 8.78 -28.97 36.98
C THR A 13 9.25 -27.71 36.23
N ILE A 14 10.52 -27.36 36.27
CA ILE A 14 11.07 -26.23 35.50
C ILE A 14 11.14 -26.57 34.01
N ALA A 15 11.48 -27.80 33.64
CA ALA A 15 11.52 -28.23 32.23
C ALA A 15 10.12 -28.27 31.58
N THR A 16 9.07 -28.62 32.33
CA THR A 16 7.70 -28.62 31.80
C THR A 16 7.08 -27.23 31.69
N LEU A 17 7.45 -26.26 32.55
CA LEU A 17 6.97 -24.88 32.44
C LEU A 17 7.64 -24.16 31.24
N THR A 18 8.92 -24.42 30.96
CA THR A 18 9.59 -23.75 29.82
C THR A 18 9.12 -24.28 28.46
N THR A 19 8.76 -25.55 28.35
CA THR A 19 8.22 -26.11 27.09
C THR A 19 6.81 -25.66 26.79
N HIS A 20 5.97 -25.37 27.79
CA HIS A 20 4.63 -24.86 27.56
C HIS A 20 4.62 -23.36 27.20
N ILE A 21 5.54 -22.56 27.72
CA ILE A 21 5.65 -21.13 27.35
C ILE A 21 6.15 -20.98 25.91
N THR A 22 7.10 -21.81 25.49
CA THR A 22 7.61 -21.74 24.10
C THR A 22 6.60 -22.25 23.08
N SER A 23 5.84 -23.31 23.37
CA SER A 23 4.82 -23.82 22.45
C SER A 23 3.61 -22.89 22.32
N ALA A 24 3.20 -22.22 23.39
CA ALA A 24 2.12 -21.23 23.36
C ALA A 24 2.53 -19.95 22.60
N GLN A 25 3.77 -19.49 22.75
CA GLN A 25 4.28 -18.35 21.97
C GLN A 25 4.45 -18.67 20.47
N PHE A 26 4.90 -19.88 20.13
CA PHE A 26 4.98 -20.30 18.72
C PHE A 26 3.60 -20.54 18.09
N ALA A 27 2.62 -21.04 18.82
CA ALA A 27 1.25 -21.20 18.32
C ALA A 27 0.55 -19.85 18.11
N ALA A 28 0.78 -18.87 18.97
CA ALA A 28 0.24 -17.52 18.80
C ALA A 28 0.88 -16.74 17.64
N ALA A 29 2.15 -17.03 17.31
CA ALA A 29 2.86 -16.41 16.18
C ALA A 29 2.41 -16.98 14.82
N ALA A 30 1.94 -18.23 14.76
CA ALA A 30 1.51 -18.89 13.52
C ALA A 30 0.20 -18.29 12.93
N ASP A 31 -0.54 -17.50 13.70
CA ASP A 31 -1.82 -16.90 13.31
C ASP A 31 -1.72 -15.43 12.88
N LYS A 32 -0.54 -14.81 13.00
CA LYS A 32 -0.32 -13.42 12.60
C LYS A 32 0.26 -13.34 11.20
N GLU A 33 -0.31 -12.45 10.37
CA GLU A 33 0.33 -12.09 9.12
C GLU A 33 1.51 -11.15 9.36
N PRO A 34 2.64 -11.31 8.65
CA PRO A 34 3.77 -10.42 8.80
C PRO A 34 3.39 -8.99 8.43
N ARG A 35 3.93 -8.01 9.15
CA ARG A 35 3.78 -6.60 8.77
C ARG A 35 4.47 -6.36 7.42
N LYS A 36 3.80 -5.72 6.49
CA LYS A 36 4.35 -5.37 5.17
C LYS A 36 5.33 -4.20 5.29
N ILE A 37 6.58 -4.50 5.61
CA ILE A 37 7.65 -3.52 5.88
C ILE A 37 8.81 -3.60 4.89
N VAL A 38 8.73 -4.45 3.88
CA VAL A 38 9.75 -4.55 2.83
C VAL A 38 9.25 -3.86 1.58
N THR A 39 10.08 -3.00 1.02
CA THR A 39 9.92 -2.40 -0.30
C THR A 39 11.23 -2.59 -1.08
N GLY A 40 11.26 -2.28 -2.36
CA GLY A 40 12.53 -2.36 -3.07
C GLY A 40 12.44 -1.88 -4.51
N TRP A 41 13.59 -1.52 -5.05
CA TRP A 41 13.71 -1.09 -6.43
C TRP A 41 13.74 -2.29 -7.37
N LEU A 42 13.00 -2.14 -8.48
CA LEU A 42 12.94 -3.07 -9.60
C LEU A 42 13.54 -2.43 -10.85
N PRO A 43 14.86 -2.54 -11.06
CA PRO A 43 15.48 -2.05 -12.29
C PRO A 43 14.95 -2.76 -13.54
N TYR A 44 14.87 -2.04 -14.65
CA TYR A 44 14.36 -2.57 -15.91
C TYR A 44 15.10 -3.84 -16.39
N TYR A 45 16.39 -3.96 -16.09
CA TYR A 45 17.22 -5.11 -16.44
C TYR A 45 17.05 -6.33 -15.51
N SER A 46 16.37 -6.19 -14.39
CA SER A 46 16.12 -7.28 -13.41
C SER A 46 14.66 -7.72 -13.36
N VAL A 47 13.79 -7.20 -14.20
CA VAL A 47 12.35 -7.53 -14.21
C VAL A 47 12.12 -9.05 -14.21
N ARG A 48 12.80 -9.78 -15.10
CA ARG A 48 12.65 -11.25 -15.23
C ARG A 48 13.06 -12.05 -14.00
N THR A 49 13.91 -11.49 -13.15
CA THR A 49 14.34 -12.14 -11.90
C THR A 49 13.25 -12.04 -10.83
N ILE A 50 12.44 -11.01 -10.88
CA ILE A 50 11.43 -10.66 -9.88
C ILE A 50 10.05 -11.17 -10.27
N VAL A 51 9.67 -10.95 -11.54
CA VAL A 51 8.35 -11.26 -12.11
C VAL A 51 8.55 -12.07 -13.38
N PRO A 52 7.89 -13.23 -13.57
CA PRO A 52 7.97 -13.99 -14.80
C PRO A 52 7.29 -13.20 -15.92
N LEU A 53 7.93 -13.14 -17.09
CA LEU A 53 7.32 -12.58 -18.29
C LEU A 53 6.58 -13.70 -19.03
N VAL A 54 5.33 -13.92 -18.66
CA VAL A 54 4.46 -14.99 -19.17
C VAL A 54 3.38 -14.43 -20.10
N LYS A 55 3.02 -15.19 -21.14
CA LYS A 55 1.99 -14.78 -22.09
C LYS A 55 0.59 -15.00 -21.53
N LYS A 56 -0.30 -14.06 -21.76
CA LYS A 56 -1.73 -14.20 -21.52
C LYS A 56 -2.35 -15.18 -22.53
N LEU A 57 -3.46 -15.80 -22.15
CA LEU A 57 -4.26 -16.62 -23.05
C LEU A 57 -4.79 -15.77 -24.22
N PRO A 58 -4.97 -16.33 -25.42
CA PRO A 58 -5.52 -15.61 -26.57
C PRO A 58 -6.92 -15.01 -26.33
N SER A 59 -7.72 -15.63 -25.44
CA SER A 59 -9.05 -15.15 -25.02
C SER A 59 -9.00 -14.02 -24.00
N ALA A 60 -7.82 -13.69 -23.46
CA ALA A 60 -7.68 -12.63 -22.47
C ALA A 60 -8.01 -11.27 -23.08
N GLN A 61 -8.76 -10.44 -22.33
CA GLN A 61 -9.10 -9.09 -22.77
C GLN A 61 -7.83 -8.27 -23.04
N PRO A 62 -7.77 -7.53 -24.15
CA PRO A 62 -6.62 -6.69 -24.47
C PRO A 62 -6.48 -5.56 -23.45
N THR A 63 -5.25 -5.13 -23.23
CA THR A 63 -4.95 -3.98 -22.38
C THR A 63 -5.45 -2.69 -23.05
N VAL A 64 -6.37 -1.98 -22.41
CA VAL A 64 -6.90 -0.70 -22.91
C VAL A 64 -6.08 0.44 -22.30
N PRO A 65 -5.52 1.36 -23.10
CA PRO A 65 -4.82 2.52 -22.57
C PRO A 65 -5.69 3.32 -21.58
N GLY A 66 -5.09 3.71 -20.44
CA GLY A 66 -5.78 4.45 -19.39
C GLY A 66 -6.71 3.64 -18.48
N LYS A 67 -6.92 2.32 -18.76
CA LYS A 67 -7.63 1.42 -17.84
C LYS A 67 -6.64 0.44 -17.20
N PRO A 68 -6.84 0.07 -15.92
CA PRO A 68 -6.04 -0.98 -15.30
C PRO A 68 -6.14 -2.28 -16.09
N ALA A 69 -5.00 -2.89 -16.39
CA ALA A 69 -5.00 -4.20 -17.01
C ALA A 69 -5.52 -5.26 -16.03
N ILE A 70 -6.35 -6.19 -16.50
CA ILE A 70 -6.81 -7.33 -15.71
C ILE A 70 -5.71 -8.40 -15.72
N CYS A 71 -5.32 -8.88 -14.53
CA CYS A 71 -4.29 -9.90 -14.33
C CYS A 71 -4.70 -10.99 -13.34
N ASP A 72 -5.97 -11.36 -13.33
CA ASP A 72 -6.41 -12.50 -12.53
C ASP A 72 -5.91 -13.84 -13.13
N ALA A 73 -6.08 -14.94 -12.38
CA ALA A 73 -5.60 -16.25 -12.78
C ALA A 73 -6.23 -16.76 -14.09
N SER A 74 -7.44 -16.31 -14.44
CA SER A 74 -8.15 -16.72 -15.67
C SER A 74 -7.50 -16.18 -16.94
N GLN A 75 -6.63 -15.17 -16.82
CA GLN A 75 -5.90 -14.58 -17.94
C GLN A 75 -4.69 -15.41 -18.41
N TYR A 76 -4.34 -16.46 -17.65
CA TYR A 76 -3.11 -17.26 -17.86
C TYR A 76 -3.42 -18.74 -17.85
N GLY A 77 -2.63 -19.53 -18.56
CA GLY A 77 -2.67 -20.99 -18.50
C GLY A 77 -2.13 -21.54 -17.15
N PRO A 78 -2.32 -22.85 -16.88
CA PRO A 78 -1.85 -23.47 -15.64
C PRO A 78 -0.34 -23.33 -15.43
N ALA A 79 0.48 -23.53 -16.46
CA ALA A 79 1.94 -23.43 -16.38
C ALA A 79 2.40 -22.00 -16.10
N GLU A 80 1.78 -21.01 -16.74
CA GLU A 80 2.05 -19.59 -16.53
C GLU A 80 1.66 -19.17 -15.11
N ASN A 81 0.50 -19.60 -14.63
CA ASN A 81 0.08 -19.32 -13.24
C ASN A 81 1.05 -19.95 -12.24
N GLN A 82 1.52 -21.17 -12.48
CA GLN A 82 2.52 -21.80 -11.62
C GLN A 82 3.85 -21.00 -11.63
N ALA A 83 4.30 -20.52 -12.80
CA ALA A 83 5.48 -19.68 -12.90
C ALA A 83 5.32 -18.35 -12.13
N ILE A 84 4.12 -17.72 -12.18
CA ILE A 84 3.79 -16.52 -11.43
C ILE A 84 3.90 -16.78 -9.92
N GLU A 85 3.19 -17.78 -9.40
CA GLU A 85 3.12 -18.08 -7.96
C GLU A 85 4.49 -18.53 -7.40
N SER A 86 5.35 -19.14 -8.21
CA SER A 86 6.71 -19.55 -7.81
C SER A 86 7.77 -18.46 -7.96
N SER A 87 7.43 -17.30 -8.50
CA SER A 87 8.37 -16.18 -8.67
C SER A 87 8.80 -15.55 -7.35
N TYR A 88 9.94 -14.85 -7.37
CA TYR A 88 10.44 -14.10 -6.21
C TYR A 88 9.37 -13.19 -5.59
N LEU A 89 8.68 -12.43 -6.43
CA LEU A 89 7.66 -11.48 -5.99
C LEU A 89 6.53 -12.17 -5.23
N PHE A 90 5.94 -13.22 -5.81
CA PHE A 90 4.77 -13.88 -5.23
C PHE A 90 5.11 -14.67 -3.97
N LYS A 91 6.33 -15.21 -3.86
CA LYS A 91 6.83 -15.86 -2.62
C LYS A 91 7.03 -14.89 -1.46
N ASN A 92 7.21 -13.60 -1.75
CA ASN A 92 7.51 -12.57 -0.74
C ASN A 92 6.45 -11.46 -0.67
N LYS A 93 5.29 -11.62 -1.34
CA LYS A 93 4.20 -10.63 -1.36
C LYS A 93 3.60 -10.35 0.03
N ASP A 94 3.74 -11.28 0.95
CA ASP A 94 3.33 -11.16 2.35
C ASP A 94 4.15 -10.10 3.13
N LEU A 95 5.40 -9.88 2.72
CA LEU A 95 6.30 -8.89 3.33
C LEU A 95 6.20 -7.51 2.69
N MET A 96 5.66 -7.44 1.46
CA MET A 96 5.78 -6.26 0.62
C MET A 96 4.47 -5.47 0.52
N LYS A 97 4.56 -4.15 0.61
CA LYS A 97 3.45 -3.23 0.39
C LYS A 97 3.58 -2.45 -0.92
N GLU A 98 4.80 -2.07 -1.26
CA GLU A 98 5.13 -1.16 -2.36
C GLU A 98 6.31 -1.71 -3.15
N ILE A 99 6.36 -1.37 -4.44
CA ILE A 99 7.51 -1.64 -5.31
C ILE A 99 7.84 -0.39 -6.12
N MET A 100 9.13 -0.14 -6.32
CA MET A 100 9.66 1.00 -7.05
C MET A 100 10.30 0.55 -8.37
N PRO A 101 9.52 0.48 -9.47
CA PRO A 101 10.09 0.27 -10.80
C PRO A 101 11.09 1.35 -11.18
N PHE A 102 12.37 1.01 -11.30
CA PHE A 102 13.46 1.93 -11.64
C PHE A 102 13.58 2.03 -13.17
N TRP A 103 12.58 2.68 -13.79
CA TRP A 103 12.36 2.60 -15.24
C TRP A 103 12.34 3.94 -15.95
N PHE A 104 12.37 5.06 -15.25
CA PHE A 104 12.18 6.37 -15.86
C PHE A 104 13.34 7.33 -15.58
N SER A 105 13.65 8.19 -16.56
CA SER A 105 14.62 9.27 -16.43
C SER A 105 14.08 10.54 -17.07
N ILE A 106 14.04 11.66 -16.33
CA ILE A 106 13.69 12.95 -16.92
C ILE A 106 14.84 13.45 -17.81
N LYS A 107 14.53 13.85 -19.03
CA LYS A 107 15.52 14.35 -20.03
C LYS A 107 15.34 15.83 -20.32
N SER A 108 14.12 16.32 -20.23
CA SER A 108 13.77 17.73 -20.40
C SER A 108 12.44 17.99 -19.69
N PRO A 109 11.97 19.22 -19.58
CA PRO A 109 10.66 19.51 -18.97
C PRO A 109 9.47 18.75 -19.54
N THR A 110 9.54 18.33 -20.80
CA THR A 110 8.46 17.63 -21.52
C THR A 110 8.79 16.18 -21.90
N VAL A 111 10.02 15.70 -21.62
CA VAL A 111 10.48 14.38 -22.06
C VAL A 111 10.94 13.53 -20.90
N ILE A 112 10.25 12.42 -20.70
CA ILE A 112 10.66 11.34 -19.80
C ILE A 112 11.03 10.12 -20.66
N ARG A 113 12.26 9.63 -20.49
CA ARG A 113 12.71 8.38 -21.12
C ARG A 113 12.17 7.21 -20.32
N ASN A 114 11.62 6.24 -21.05
CA ASN A 114 11.18 4.97 -20.49
C ASN A 114 12.24 3.90 -20.77
N ASP A 115 13.04 3.57 -19.74
CA ASP A 115 14.13 2.59 -19.82
C ASP A 115 13.62 1.14 -19.80
N TYR A 116 12.37 0.89 -19.37
CA TYR A 116 11.76 -0.44 -19.35
C TYR A 116 11.81 -1.11 -20.72
N VAL A 117 11.50 -0.37 -21.77
CA VAL A 117 11.46 -0.87 -23.16
C VAL A 117 12.84 -1.37 -23.61
N SER A 118 13.92 -0.70 -23.17
CA SER A 118 15.29 -1.10 -23.52
C SER A 118 15.67 -2.48 -22.96
N GLY A 119 15.21 -2.80 -21.74
CA GLY A 119 15.46 -4.08 -21.09
C GLY A 119 14.46 -5.19 -21.46
N ASN A 120 13.26 -4.81 -21.89
CA ASN A 120 12.13 -5.74 -22.11
C ASN A 120 11.37 -5.42 -23.40
N PRO A 121 12.01 -5.44 -24.58
CA PRO A 121 11.42 -4.92 -25.83
C PRO A 121 10.20 -5.72 -26.31
N SER A 122 10.07 -6.99 -25.90
CA SER A 122 8.99 -7.88 -26.31
C SER A 122 7.84 -7.98 -25.31
N TRP A 123 7.87 -7.19 -24.22
CA TRP A 123 6.86 -7.27 -23.17
C TRP A 123 6.26 -5.90 -22.88
N PRO A 124 4.92 -5.77 -22.94
CA PRO A 124 4.24 -4.55 -22.56
C PRO A 124 4.49 -4.22 -21.07
N MET A 125 4.89 -2.99 -20.76
CA MET A 125 5.06 -2.52 -19.38
C MET A 125 3.78 -2.70 -18.56
N ALA A 126 2.62 -2.46 -19.19
CA ALA A 126 1.32 -2.60 -18.54
C ALA A 126 1.07 -4.03 -18.02
N ASP A 127 1.56 -5.08 -18.71
CA ASP A 127 1.41 -6.46 -18.23
C ASP A 127 2.28 -6.74 -17.01
N THR A 128 3.49 -6.19 -16.96
CA THR A 128 4.33 -6.27 -15.75
C THR A 128 3.67 -5.53 -14.59
N VAL A 129 3.23 -4.27 -14.77
CA VAL A 129 2.53 -3.48 -13.74
C VAL A 129 1.30 -4.22 -13.22
N CYS A 130 0.56 -4.87 -14.10
CA CYS A 130 -0.61 -5.66 -13.75
C CYS A 130 -0.26 -6.85 -12.82
N LEU A 131 0.84 -7.58 -13.09
CA LEU A 131 1.30 -8.66 -12.20
C LEU A 131 1.78 -8.14 -10.84
N LEU A 132 2.45 -6.97 -10.79
CA LEU A 132 2.80 -6.32 -9.54
C LEU A 132 1.56 -6.03 -8.67
N ARG A 133 0.49 -5.57 -9.29
CA ARG A 133 -0.80 -5.32 -8.62
C ARG A 133 -1.52 -6.60 -8.22
N ARG A 134 -1.47 -7.66 -9.05
CA ARG A 134 -1.99 -8.98 -8.68
C ARG A 134 -1.32 -9.51 -7.40
N ALA A 135 -0.05 -9.19 -7.18
CA ALA A 135 0.65 -9.50 -5.93
C ALA A 135 0.21 -8.61 -4.74
N GLY A 136 -0.70 -7.66 -4.94
CA GLY A 136 -1.19 -6.75 -3.89
C GLY A 136 -0.30 -5.54 -3.63
N LEU A 137 0.59 -5.17 -4.58
CA LEU A 137 1.54 -4.09 -4.39
C LEU A 137 1.05 -2.76 -4.94
N GLN A 138 1.36 -1.67 -4.24
CA GLN A 138 1.36 -0.33 -4.78
C GLN A 138 2.59 -0.15 -5.68
N VAL A 139 2.36 0.38 -6.89
CA VAL A 139 3.41 0.59 -7.89
C VAL A 139 3.77 2.06 -7.94
N ILE A 140 4.94 2.40 -7.40
CA ILE A 140 5.46 3.77 -7.26
C ILE A 140 6.79 3.85 -8.02
N PRO A 141 6.77 4.03 -9.36
CA PRO A 141 8.00 3.98 -10.14
C PRO A 141 8.96 5.10 -9.75
N THR A 142 10.26 4.80 -9.82
CA THR A 142 11.34 5.75 -9.60
C THR A 142 11.70 6.45 -10.89
N MET A 143 11.87 7.78 -10.78
CA MET A 143 12.36 8.66 -11.83
C MET A 143 13.69 9.27 -11.43
N THR A 144 14.73 9.03 -12.24
CA THR A 144 16.06 9.59 -12.06
C THR A 144 16.24 10.91 -12.82
N ASP A 145 17.26 11.68 -12.43
CA ASP A 145 17.76 12.80 -13.24
C ASP A 145 18.63 12.26 -14.39
N GLY A 146 18.09 12.31 -15.58
CA GLY A 146 18.80 11.91 -16.81
C GLY A 146 19.34 13.10 -17.59
N THR A 147 19.41 14.29 -16.98
CA THR A 147 19.96 15.52 -17.60
C THR A 147 21.46 15.64 -17.35
N GLY A 148 22.07 16.72 -17.78
CA GLY A 148 23.47 17.02 -17.49
C GLY A 148 23.64 17.89 -16.23
N LYS A 149 24.91 18.15 -15.87
CA LYS A 149 25.29 18.98 -14.73
C LYS A 149 24.52 20.30 -14.70
N LEU A 150 23.85 20.61 -13.60
CA LEU A 150 23.05 21.81 -13.32
C LEU A 150 21.82 22.00 -14.23
N VAL A 151 21.59 21.16 -15.22
CA VAL A 151 20.51 21.35 -16.18
C VAL A 151 19.15 21.26 -15.49
N LEU A 152 18.90 20.19 -14.70
CA LEU A 152 17.65 20.06 -13.96
C LEU A 152 17.47 21.20 -12.96
N SER A 153 18.50 21.53 -12.17
CA SER A 153 18.44 22.66 -11.23
C SER A 153 18.05 23.98 -11.93
N ASN A 154 18.55 24.21 -13.14
CA ASN A 154 18.19 25.41 -13.92
C ASN A 154 16.76 25.38 -14.45
N TYR A 155 16.26 24.22 -14.89
CA TYR A 155 14.83 24.06 -15.23
C TYR A 155 13.93 24.39 -14.04
N LEU A 156 14.31 23.94 -12.84
CA LEU A 156 13.54 24.19 -11.61
C LEU A 156 13.57 25.65 -11.14
N ALA A 157 14.49 26.48 -11.64
CA ALA A 157 14.56 27.89 -11.30
C ALA A 157 13.37 28.70 -11.84
N ASN A 158 12.83 28.31 -12.99
CA ASN A 158 11.72 28.99 -13.65
C ASN A 158 10.39 28.31 -13.28
N SER A 159 9.42 29.06 -12.78
CA SER A 159 8.12 28.54 -12.33
C SER A 159 7.29 27.92 -13.46
N ALA A 160 7.31 28.49 -14.66
CA ALA A 160 6.56 27.95 -15.81
C ALA A 160 7.18 26.63 -16.29
N THR A 161 8.52 26.54 -16.34
CA THR A 161 9.24 25.31 -16.66
C THR A 161 8.99 24.24 -15.59
N ARG A 162 8.97 24.62 -14.31
CA ARG A 162 8.68 23.72 -13.20
C ARG A 162 7.24 23.20 -13.26
N ALA A 163 6.26 24.07 -13.59
CA ALA A 163 4.87 23.64 -13.80
C ALA A 163 4.75 22.65 -14.97
N THR A 164 5.52 22.83 -16.04
CA THR A 164 5.58 21.87 -17.15
C THR A 164 6.12 20.51 -16.69
N ILE A 165 7.19 20.50 -15.88
CA ILE A 165 7.74 19.26 -15.31
C ILE A 165 6.70 18.56 -14.43
N VAL A 166 6.03 19.30 -13.55
CA VAL A 166 4.96 18.76 -12.69
C VAL A 166 3.87 18.11 -13.53
N LYS A 167 3.38 18.81 -14.55
CA LYS A 167 2.37 18.26 -15.47
C LYS A 167 2.85 16.99 -16.16
N THR A 168 4.07 16.98 -16.69
CA THR A 168 4.65 15.82 -17.39
C THR A 168 4.78 14.60 -16.48
N ILE A 169 5.14 14.79 -15.20
CA ILE A 169 5.21 13.72 -14.21
C ILE A 169 3.81 13.21 -13.86
N VAL A 170 2.86 14.11 -13.62
CA VAL A 170 1.47 13.73 -13.30
C VAL A 170 0.83 12.97 -14.46
N ASP A 171 1.01 13.43 -15.70
CA ASP A 171 0.52 12.74 -16.90
C ASP A 171 1.09 11.31 -16.99
N LEU A 172 2.38 11.11 -16.72
CA LEU A 172 2.99 9.78 -16.67
C LEU A 172 2.30 8.87 -15.63
N VAL A 173 2.09 9.39 -14.43
CA VAL A 173 1.45 8.64 -13.32
C VAL A 173 0.03 8.26 -13.67
N LEU A 174 -0.76 9.17 -14.22
CA LEU A 174 -2.17 8.96 -14.54
C LEU A 174 -2.34 8.04 -15.76
N THR A 175 -1.58 8.27 -16.83
CA THR A 175 -1.66 7.47 -18.07
C THR A 175 -1.35 5.99 -17.82
N ASN A 176 -0.39 5.69 -16.93
CA ASN A 176 -0.03 4.32 -16.59
C ASN A 176 -0.75 3.82 -15.32
N ASN A 177 -1.64 4.63 -14.76
CA ASN A 177 -2.38 4.34 -13.53
C ASN A 177 -1.45 3.91 -12.38
N PHE A 178 -0.28 4.53 -12.21
CA PHE A 178 0.61 4.28 -11.07
C PHE A 178 0.00 4.83 -9.78
N ASP A 179 0.43 4.28 -8.63
CA ASP A 179 -0.07 4.70 -7.32
C ASP A 179 0.65 5.95 -6.81
N GLY A 180 1.73 6.36 -7.47
CA GLY A 180 2.53 7.54 -7.17
C GLY A 180 3.78 7.59 -8.02
N ILE A 181 4.73 8.43 -7.61
CA ILE A 181 6.07 8.56 -8.18
C ILE A 181 7.11 8.66 -7.07
N ASP A 182 8.30 8.12 -7.31
CA ASP A 182 9.49 8.26 -6.47
C ASP A 182 10.53 9.08 -7.22
N LEU A 183 11.03 10.17 -6.63
CA LEU A 183 12.06 11.01 -7.23
C LEU A 183 13.43 10.67 -6.66
N ASP A 184 14.32 10.18 -7.52
CA ASP A 184 15.72 9.84 -7.22
C ASP A 184 16.67 10.73 -8.03
N TYR A 185 16.75 12.02 -7.65
CA TYR A 185 17.53 13.03 -8.38
C TYR A 185 18.92 13.21 -7.76
N GLU A 186 19.78 12.21 -7.95
CA GLU A 186 21.12 12.18 -7.39
C GLU A 186 22.09 13.21 -8.00
N GLY A 187 21.76 13.79 -9.16
CA GLY A 187 22.56 14.82 -9.80
C GLY A 187 22.89 15.99 -8.88
N PHE A 188 21.94 16.42 -8.05
CA PHE A 188 22.13 17.51 -7.09
C PHE A 188 23.23 17.23 -6.06
N ALA A 189 23.34 15.98 -5.61
CA ALA A 189 24.32 15.55 -4.62
C ALA A 189 25.70 15.28 -5.21
N PHE A 190 25.75 14.56 -6.34
CA PHE A 190 26.99 13.93 -6.82
C PHE A 190 27.58 14.57 -8.07
N VAL A 191 26.78 15.30 -8.86
CA VAL A 191 27.21 15.87 -10.15
C VAL A 191 27.35 17.38 -10.06
N ASP A 192 26.39 18.08 -9.46
CA ASP A 192 26.34 19.55 -9.44
C ASP A 192 27.33 20.16 -8.46
N GLY A 193 27.64 19.46 -7.37
CA GLY A 193 28.57 19.89 -6.33
C GLY A 193 27.94 20.76 -5.24
N ASN A 194 28.48 20.66 -4.04
CA ASN A 194 27.91 21.26 -2.83
C ASN A 194 27.87 22.80 -2.82
N THR A 195 28.69 23.46 -3.59
CA THR A 195 28.70 24.94 -3.73
C THR A 195 27.43 25.47 -4.40
N THR A 196 26.65 24.60 -5.07
CA THR A 196 25.41 24.97 -5.76
C THR A 196 24.17 24.82 -4.88
N TRP A 197 24.27 24.12 -3.74
CA TRP A 197 23.12 23.68 -2.95
C TRP A 197 22.27 24.82 -2.39
N THR A 198 22.87 25.96 -2.06
CA THR A 198 22.15 27.16 -1.60
C THR A 198 21.15 27.67 -2.63
N LYS A 199 21.41 27.44 -3.94
CA LYS A 199 20.50 27.78 -5.03
C LYS A 199 19.59 26.62 -5.40
N THR A 200 20.08 25.39 -5.37
CA THR A 200 19.32 24.18 -5.78
C THR A 200 18.28 23.76 -4.76
N ALA A 201 18.58 23.82 -3.45
CA ALA A 201 17.66 23.38 -2.41
C ALA A 201 16.28 24.10 -2.44
N PRO A 202 16.18 25.44 -2.51
CA PRO A 202 14.86 26.07 -2.61
C PRO A 202 14.11 25.75 -3.90
N ARG A 203 14.81 25.46 -5.01
CA ARG A 203 14.22 25.04 -6.27
C ARG A 203 13.65 23.62 -6.18
N TRP A 204 14.39 22.71 -5.54
CA TRP A 204 13.95 21.36 -5.22
C TRP A 204 12.71 21.37 -4.31
N VAL A 205 12.74 22.16 -3.23
CA VAL A 205 11.60 22.31 -2.32
C VAL A 205 10.35 22.80 -3.06
N ALA A 206 10.51 23.77 -3.97
CA ALA A 206 9.40 24.26 -4.78
C ALA A 206 8.79 23.15 -5.67
N LEU A 207 9.64 22.38 -6.37
CA LEU A 207 9.17 21.24 -7.17
C LEU A 207 8.39 20.23 -6.33
N VAL A 208 8.97 19.82 -5.19
CA VAL A 208 8.33 18.81 -4.31
C VAL A 208 6.97 19.28 -3.81
N LYS A 209 6.86 20.54 -3.40
CA LYS A 209 5.59 21.13 -2.94
C LYS A 209 4.54 21.20 -4.06
N GLU A 210 4.90 21.69 -5.22
CA GLU A 210 4.01 21.81 -6.38
C GLU A 210 3.55 20.42 -6.87
N LEU A 211 4.47 19.47 -6.99
CA LEU A 211 4.17 18.10 -7.40
C LEU A 211 3.29 17.37 -6.36
N SER A 212 3.53 17.59 -5.08
CA SER A 212 2.71 17.03 -4.00
C SER A 212 1.25 17.46 -4.11
N VAL A 213 0.98 18.74 -4.33
CA VAL A 213 -0.38 19.28 -4.51
C VAL A 213 -1.04 18.62 -5.73
N ALA A 214 -0.35 18.58 -6.86
CA ALA A 214 -0.86 18.02 -8.10
C ALA A 214 -1.15 16.51 -7.99
N LEU A 215 -0.28 15.72 -7.35
CA LEU A 215 -0.49 14.28 -7.15
C LEU A 215 -1.63 14.00 -6.17
N ARG A 216 -1.70 14.73 -5.06
CA ARG A 216 -2.76 14.55 -4.04
C ARG A 216 -4.15 14.85 -4.56
N SER A 217 -4.32 15.79 -5.51
CA SER A 217 -5.61 16.04 -6.16
C SER A 217 -6.14 14.83 -6.94
N HIS A 218 -5.27 13.86 -7.25
CA HIS A 218 -5.58 12.61 -7.90
C HIS A 218 -5.42 11.38 -6.98
N ASN A 219 -5.29 11.57 -5.66
CA ASN A 219 -5.02 10.51 -4.67
C ASN A 219 -3.75 9.69 -4.99
N LYS A 220 -2.70 10.35 -5.50
CA LYS A 220 -1.41 9.74 -5.83
C LYS A 220 -0.33 10.12 -4.83
N LEU A 221 0.59 9.17 -4.55
CA LEU A 221 1.65 9.32 -3.57
C LEU A 221 2.88 10.02 -4.16
N LEU A 222 3.57 10.79 -3.34
CA LEU A 222 4.90 11.34 -3.64
C LEU A 222 5.94 10.73 -2.71
N SER A 223 6.90 10.03 -3.29
CA SER A 223 8.10 9.50 -2.64
C SER A 223 9.33 10.26 -3.09
N ILE A 224 10.31 10.35 -2.20
CA ILE A 224 11.67 10.79 -2.57
C ILE A 224 12.69 9.77 -2.07
N SER A 225 13.67 9.47 -2.91
CA SER A 225 14.86 8.67 -2.58
C SER A 225 16.06 9.60 -2.54
N THR A 226 16.79 9.63 -1.41
CA THR A 226 17.89 10.59 -1.25
C THR A 226 19.05 9.98 -0.48
N PRO A 227 20.30 10.46 -0.70
CA PRO A 227 21.37 10.27 0.25
C PRO A 227 21.01 10.83 1.62
N TYR A 228 21.80 10.44 2.62
CA TYR A 228 21.60 10.84 4.01
C TYR A 228 21.72 12.36 4.26
N VAL A 229 20.91 12.82 5.21
CA VAL A 229 21.01 14.17 5.79
C VAL A 229 21.09 14.01 7.31
N TYR A 230 21.88 14.83 7.97
CA TYR A 230 21.94 14.89 9.44
C TYR A 230 21.18 16.10 9.99
N ASP A 231 21.01 16.14 11.30
CA ASP A 231 20.55 17.37 11.94
C ASP A 231 21.52 18.51 11.62
N PRO A 232 21.07 19.61 11.02
CA PRO A 232 21.92 20.75 10.69
C PRO A 232 22.68 21.32 11.90
N LYS A 233 22.14 21.13 13.13
CA LYS A 233 22.79 21.55 14.38
C LYS A 233 24.10 20.81 14.65
N GLU A 234 24.25 19.59 14.13
CA GLU A 234 25.45 18.79 14.30
C GLU A 234 26.66 19.30 13.47
N LYS A 235 26.44 20.22 12.51
CA LYS A 235 27.46 20.78 11.62
C LYS A 235 28.29 19.72 10.88
N GLN A 236 27.68 18.56 10.58
CA GLN A 236 28.29 17.44 9.89
C GLN A 236 28.09 17.54 8.38
N LYS A 237 28.93 16.83 7.63
CA LYS A 237 28.75 16.71 6.17
C LYS A 237 27.58 15.80 5.86
N GLY A 238 26.52 16.36 5.29
CA GLY A 238 25.34 15.65 4.80
C GLY A 238 24.88 16.25 3.48
N TYR A 239 23.92 15.64 2.82
CA TYR A 239 23.43 16.12 1.52
C TYR A 239 22.23 17.07 1.70
N TYR A 240 22.50 18.24 2.29
CA TYR A 240 21.49 19.22 2.70
C TYR A 240 20.68 19.83 1.56
N VAL A 241 21.07 19.62 0.31
CA VAL A 241 20.30 20.02 -0.88
C VAL A 241 18.89 19.45 -0.90
N TYR A 242 18.66 18.29 -0.26
CA TYR A 242 17.35 17.65 -0.22
C TYR A 242 16.39 18.25 0.81
N ALA A 243 16.86 19.12 1.70
CA ALA A 243 16.04 19.94 2.60
C ALA A 243 14.88 19.18 3.26
N TRP A 244 15.18 18.03 3.89
CA TRP A 244 14.16 17.11 4.41
C TRP A 244 13.09 17.77 5.28
N ALA A 245 13.47 18.70 6.17
CA ALA A 245 12.55 19.42 7.02
C ALA A 245 11.53 20.25 6.23
N ASP A 246 11.98 20.90 5.13
CA ASP A 246 11.14 21.77 4.31
C ASP A 246 10.15 21.00 3.41
N VAL A 247 10.45 19.73 3.11
CA VAL A 247 9.60 18.86 2.27
C VAL A 247 8.81 17.82 3.05
N ALA A 248 9.04 17.65 4.36
CA ALA A 248 8.47 16.59 5.20
C ALA A 248 6.93 16.49 5.13
N SER A 249 6.23 17.63 5.11
CA SER A 249 4.77 17.67 5.00
C SER A 249 4.25 17.36 3.58
N SER A 250 5.10 17.55 2.57
CA SER A 250 4.75 17.40 1.17
C SER A 250 4.96 15.99 0.63
N ILE A 251 5.79 15.17 1.26
CA ILE A 251 6.08 13.80 0.84
C ILE A 251 5.29 12.76 1.64
N ASP A 252 5.06 11.63 1.04
CA ASP A 252 4.41 10.48 1.66
C ASP A 252 5.43 9.40 2.05
N ARG A 253 6.59 9.36 1.38
CA ARG A 253 7.70 8.45 1.66
C ARG A 253 9.04 9.17 1.53
N LEU A 254 9.92 8.92 2.50
CA LEU A 254 11.35 9.23 2.44
C LEU A 254 12.12 7.92 2.45
N ARG A 255 12.78 7.56 1.35
CA ARG A 255 13.66 6.41 1.24
C ARG A 255 15.10 6.88 1.33
N ILE A 256 15.77 6.52 2.41
CA ILE A 256 17.13 7.00 2.67
C ILE A 256 18.11 5.95 2.15
N MET A 257 19.01 6.35 1.27
CA MET A 257 20.10 5.50 0.78
C MET A 257 21.13 5.30 1.91
N THR A 258 20.84 4.42 2.86
CA THR A 258 21.69 4.07 4.00
C THR A 258 22.73 3.00 3.64
N TYR A 259 23.36 3.18 2.48
CA TYR A 259 24.45 2.38 1.92
C TYR A 259 25.45 3.29 1.21
N ASP A 260 26.51 2.69 0.66
CA ASP A 260 27.64 3.41 0.02
C ASP A 260 28.39 4.38 0.96
N TYR A 261 28.44 4.02 2.26
CA TYR A 261 29.25 4.76 3.22
C TYR A 261 30.74 4.70 2.86
N SER A 262 31.24 3.52 2.46
CA SER A 262 32.60 3.31 1.96
C SER A 262 32.55 2.93 0.48
N VAL A 263 33.03 3.83 -0.39
CA VAL A 263 33.11 3.61 -1.85
C VAL A 263 34.54 3.62 -2.34
N ALA A 264 35.28 4.68 -2.04
CA ALA A 264 36.65 4.91 -2.55
C ALA A 264 37.72 4.12 -1.77
N LYS A 265 37.44 3.77 -0.52
CA LYS A 265 38.35 3.03 0.37
C LYS A 265 37.62 1.84 0.98
N PRO A 266 38.36 0.74 1.33
CA PRO A 266 37.78 -0.38 2.03
C PRO A 266 37.10 0.02 3.33
N GLY A 267 35.93 -0.53 3.58
CA GLY A 267 35.16 -0.29 4.79
C GLY A 267 33.70 -0.75 4.66
N PRO A 268 32.90 -0.59 5.71
CA PRO A 268 31.50 -1.04 5.73
C PRO A 268 30.65 -0.33 4.68
N ILE A 269 29.65 -1.03 4.18
CA ILE A 269 28.70 -0.50 3.16
C ILE A 269 27.75 0.52 3.78
N GLY A 270 27.29 0.26 5.04
CA GLY A 270 26.42 1.16 5.80
C GLY A 270 26.47 0.82 7.28
N PRO A 271 27.45 1.34 8.06
CA PRO A 271 27.60 1.02 9.48
C PRO A 271 26.32 1.28 10.27
N ILE A 272 25.90 0.35 11.13
CA ILE A 272 24.62 0.43 11.85
C ILE A 272 24.46 1.73 12.64
N SER A 273 25.52 2.22 13.29
CA SER A 273 25.51 3.48 14.05
C SER A 273 25.28 4.70 13.15
N TRP A 274 25.82 4.69 11.93
CA TRP A 274 25.58 5.74 10.94
C TRP A 274 24.15 5.70 10.40
N VAL A 275 23.62 4.49 10.12
CA VAL A 275 22.22 4.31 9.72
C VAL A 275 21.30 4.87 10.80
N GLU A 276 21.49 4.45 12.06
CA GLU A 276 20.65 4.90 13.18
C GLU A 276 20.70 6.41 13.41
N ARG A 277 21.88 7.01 13.26
CA ARG A 277 22.05 8.47 13.37
C ARG A 277 21.22 9.22 12.34
N THR A 278 21.25 8.75 11.09
CA THR A 278 20.44 9.34 10.01
C THR A 278 18.95 9.21 10.29
N LEU A 279 18.52 8.05 10.81
CA LEU A 279 17.12 7.80 11.19
C LEU A 279 16.65 8.72 12.30
N LYS A 280 17.46 8.95 13.34
CA LYS A 280 17.11 9.85 14.45
C LYS A 280 16.72 11.23 13.95
N TYR A 281 17.44 11.78 12.98
CA TYR A 281 17.08 13.06 12.37
C TYR A 281 15.78 12.95 11.57
N ALA A 282 15.64 11.97 10.69
CA ALA A 282 14.44 11.81 9.87
C ALA A 282 13.16 11.71 10.70
N VAL A 283 13.16 10.88 11.77
CA VAL A 283 11.96 10.70 12.62
C VAL A 283 11.71 11.89 13.56
N SER A 284 12.68 12.79 13.73
CA SER A 284 12.48 14.03 14.49
C SER A 284 11.71 15.11 13.73
N ILE A 285 11.65 15.00 12.39
CA ILE A 285 11.06 16.03 11.51
C ILE A 285 9.84 15.53 10.73
N MET A 286 9.57 14.24 10.73
CA MET A 286 8.40 13.68 10.06
C MET A 286 7.89 12.40 10.76
N PRO A 287 6.62 11.99 10.53
CA PRO A 287 6.09 10.75 11.04
C PRO A 287 6.97 9.54 10.65
N PRO A 288 7.36 8.67 11.60
CA PRO A 288 8.22 7.52 11.32
C PRO A 288 7.69 6.59 10.22
N SER A 289 6.37 6.47 10.08
CA SER A 289 5.72 5.67 9.03
C SER A 289 6.02 6.13 7.59
N LYS A 290 6.54 7.35 7.41
CA LYS A 290 7.00 7.86 6.11
C LYS A 290 8.46 7.48 5.81
N VAL A 291 9.24 7.05 6.80
CA VAL A 291 10.70 6.84 6.70
C VAL A 291 11.01 5.37 6.41
N TYR A 292 11.86 5.14 5.42
CA TYR A 292 12.35 3.82 5.01
C TYR A 292 13.88 3.81 4.98
N ILE A 293 14.49 2.77 5.57
CA ILE A 293 15.94 2.58 5.48
C ILE A 293 16.31 1.84 4.20
N GLY A 294 17.36 2.28 3.54
CA GLY A 294 17.93 1.58 2.39
C GLY A 294 18.77 0.37 2.82
N LEU A 295 18.54 -0.77 2.20
CA LEU A 295 19.33 -2.00 2.40
C LEU A 295 20.04 -2.36 1.09
N PRO A 296 21.40 -2.48 1.08
CA PRO A 296 22.12 -2.88 -0.12
C PRO A 296 22.01 -4.39 -0.34
N GLY A 297 21.62 -4.80 -1.54
CA GLY A 297 21.69 -6.21 -1.98
C GLY A 297 23.06 -6.59 -2.52
N TYR A 298 24.11 -5.83 -2.23
CA TYR A 298 25.46 -6.01 -2.78
C TYR A 298 26.53 -5.82 -1.71
N GLY A 299 27.70 -6.42 -1.99
CA GLY A 299 28.94 -6.15 -1.29
C GLY A 299 30.00 -5.54 -2.21
N ARG A 300 31.08 -5.10 -1.62
CA ARG A 300 32.24 -4.51 -2.31
C ARG A 300 33.53 -5.23 -1.96
N ASP A 301 34.41 -5.34 -2.95
CA ASP A 301 35.69 -6.03 -2.89
C ASP A 301 36.77 -5.08 -3.44
N TRP A 302 37.64 -4.57 -2.55
CA TRP A 302 38.70 -3.62 -2.89
C TRP A 302 40.05 -4.29 -2.96
N ILE A 303 40.86 -3.85 -3.93
CA ILE A 303 42.29 -4.14 -3.94
C ILE A 303 42.97 -3.16 -2.97
N THR A 304 43.58 -3.71 -1.90
CA THR A 304 44.27 -2.92 -0.89
C THR A 304 45.74 -2.68 -1.26
N SER A 305 46.40 -3.70 -1.80
CA SER A 305 47.77 -3.60 -2.31
C SER A 305 48.07 -4.60 -3.41
N VAL A 306 49.11 -4.34 -4.20
CA VAL A 306 49.69 -5.26 -5.16
C VAL A 306 51.18 -5.31 -4.91
N ASN A 307 51.69 -6.50 -4.59
CA ASN A 307 53.11 -6.73 -4.36
C ASN A 307 53.69 -7.51 -5.54
N GLY A 308 54.83 -7.11 -6.05
CA GLY A 308 55.44 -7.70 -7.25
C GLY A 308 54.94 -7.08 -8.56
N LYS A 309 55.35 -7.67 -9.68
CA LYS A 309 54.96 -7.24 -11.02
C LYS A 309 54.00 -8.28 -11.63
N CYS A 310 52.77 -7.89 -11.90
CA CYS A 310 51.80 -8.81 -12.43
C CYS A 310 52.15 -9.26 -13.86
N PRO A 311 51.94 -10.53 -14.19
CA PRO A 311 52.13 -11.07 -15.54
C PRO A 311 51.07 -10.49 -16.50
N VAL A 312 51.34 -10.53 -17.80
CA VAL A 312 50.39 -10.08 -18.84
C VAL A 312 49.09 -10.85 -18.86
N SER A 313 49.10 -12.09 -18.34
CA SER A 313 47.91 -12.94 -18.17
C SER A 313 47.00 -12.55 -17.01
N ALA A 314 47.48 -11.70 -16.07
CA ALA A 314 46.66 -11.23 -14.97
C ALA A 314 45.59 -10.23 -15.46
N PRO A 315 44.42 -10.16 -14.77
CA PRO A 315 43.37 -9.19 -15.10
C PRO A 315 43.91 -7.75 -15.18
N PRO A 316 43.45 -6.93 -16.14
CA PRO A 316 43.91 -5.54 -16.25
C PRO A 316 43.46 -4.69 -15.06
N GLY A 317 44.24 -3.65 -14.75
CA GLY A 317 43.86 -2.66 -13.73
C GLY A 317 44.09 -3.07 -12.28
N LEU A 318 44.84 -4.14 -12.01
CA LEU A 318 45.24 -4.53 -10.67
C LEU A 318 46.20 -3.50 -10.06
N LYS A 319 45.68 -2.63 -9.19
CA LYS A 319 46.46 -1.65 -8.40
C LYS A 319 45.73 -1.32 -7.10
N GLY A 320 46.49 -1.04 -6.03
CA GLY A 320 45.95 -0.52 -4.79
C GLY A 320 45.14 0.76 -5.02
N GLY A 321 43.98 0.87 -4.38
CA GLY A 321 43.04 1.97 -4.53
C GLY A 321 42.24 1.97 -5.83
N ALA A 322 42.24 0.88 -6.61
CA ALA A 322 41.32 0.70 -7.73
C ALA A 322 39.85 0.70 -7.25
N LYS A 323 38.93 1.07 -8.16
CA LYS A 323 37.50 1.00 -7.86
C LYS A 323 37.13 -0.42 -7.41
N ALA A 324 36.37 -0.52 -6.31
CA ALA A 324 35.91 -1.80 -5.80
C ALA A 324 35.10 -2.58 -6.83
N ALA A 325 35.31 -3.89 -6.91
CA ALA A 325 34.38 -4.79 -7.57
C ALA A 325 33.10 -4.89 -6.72
N VAL A 326 31.94 -4.90 -7.38
CA VAL A 326 30.62 -5.06 -6.73
C VAL A 326 30.12 -6.48 -7.01
N PHE A 327 29.58 -7.15 -6.01
CA PHE A 327 28.99 -8.46 -6.15
C PHE A 327 27.64 -8.54 -5.44
N LYS A 328 26.74 -9.40 -5.92
CA LYS A 328 25.42 -9.61 -5.31
C LYS A 328 25.57 -10.43 -4.02
N MET A 329 24.77 -10.13 -3.01
CA MET A 329 24.85 -10.81 -1.71
C MET A 329 24.41 -12.27 -1.77
N ASN A 330 23.50 -12.62 -2.67
CA ASN A 330 23.14 -14.03 -2.90
C ASN A 330 24.31 -14.89 -3.43
N TYR A 331 25.42 -14.26 -3.80
CA TYR A 331 26.68 -14.90 -4.21
C TYR A 331 27.77 -14.84 -3.11
N ALA A 332 27.53 -14.13 -1.99
CA ALA A 332 28.57 -13.84 -1.00
C ALA A 332 29.25 -15.11 -0.42
N ASN A 333 28.47 -16.13 -0.08
CA ASN A 333 28.99 -17.40 0.46
C ASN A 333 29.84 -18.15 -0.57
N ALA A 334 29.38 -18.22 -1.83
CA ALA A 334 30.15 -18.83 -2.92
C ALA A 334 31.46 -18.06 -3.18
N LYS A 335 31.39 -16.72 -3.16
CA LYS A 335 32.58 -15.88 -3.29
C LYS A 335 33.60 -16.13 -2.19
N ALA A 336 33.18 -16.16 -0.93
CA ALA A 336 34.07 -16.42 0.20
C ALA A 336 34.75 -17.80 0.09
N ALA A 337 34.04 -18.82 -0.37
CA ALA A 337 34.59 -20.14 -0.62
C ALA A 337 35.64 -20.15 -1.76
N ILE A 338 35.36 -19.43 -2.86
CA ILE A 338 36.31 -19.27 -3.98
C ILE A 338 37.55 -18.51 -3.51
N ASP A 339 37.38 -17.47 -2.70
CA ASP A 339 38.46 -16.66 -2.14
C ASP A 339 39.25 -17.41 -1.02
N LYS A 340 38.79 -18.63 -0.62
CA LYS A 340 39.32 -19.44 0.48
C LYS A 340 39.39 -18.65 1.80
N ALA A 341 38.38 -17.84 2.06
CA ALA A 341 38.29 -16.96 3.21
C ALA A 341 37.09 -17.31 4.10
N VAL A 342 37.21 -17.01 5.38
CA VAL A 342 36.14 -17.17 6.37
C VAL A 342 35.66 -15.76 6.77
N PRO A 343 34.42 -15.37 6.41
CA PRO A 343 33.89 -14.09 6.81
C PRO A 343 33.81 -13.95 8.33
N GLN A 344 34.19 -12.78 8.82
CA GLN A 344 34.03 -12.37 10.22
C GLN A 344 32.93 -11.30 10.31
N PHE A 345 32.18 -11.31 11.40
CA PHE A 345 31.20 -10.27 11.66
C PHE A 345 31.82 -9.15 12.49
N ASP A 346 31.83 -7.94 11.98
CA ASP A 346 32.27 -6.75 12.71
C ASP A 346 31.11 -6.21 13.54
N GLU A 347 31.14 -6.42 14.86
CA GLU A 347 30.10 -6.01 15.80
C GLU A 347 29.88 -4.50 15.84
N LYS A 348 30.91 -3.70 15.56
CA LYS A 348 30.82 -2.23 15.59
C LYS A 348 30.03 -1.67 14.42
N THR A 349 30.15 -2.29 13.27
CA THR A 349 29.46 -1.85 12.03
C THR A 349 28.24 -2.69 11.71
N SER A 350 28.09 -3.85 12.36
CA SER A 350 27.07 -4.87 12.07
C SER A 350 27.11 -5.34 10.62
N GLU A 351 28.33 -5.61 10.12
CA GLU A 351 28.55 -6.10 8.76
C GLU A 351 29.58 -7.23 8.72
N ALA A 352 29.50 -8.05 7.69
CA ALA A 352 30.46 -9.11 7.43
C ALA A 352 31.66 -8.56 6.61
N THR A 353 32.85 -9.02 6.96
CA THR A 353 34.10 -8.66 6.28
C THR A 353 35.09 -9.80 6.27
N TYR A 354 35.96 -9.81 5.29
CA TYR A 354 37.15 -10.67 5.25
C TYR A 354 38.20 -10.07 4.34
N SER A 355 39.46 -10.56 4.52
CA SER A 355 40.56 -10.24 3.61
C SER A 355 41.13 -11.53 3.03
N TYR A 356 41.67 -11.44 1.81
CA TYR A 356 42.28 -12.54 1.12
C TYR A 356 43.34 -12.06 0.13
N SER A 357 44.15 -12.99 -0.38
CA SER A 357 45.20 -12.72 -1.34
C SER A 357 45.08 -13.63 -2.56
N GLN A 358 45.34 -13.08 -3.74
CA GLN A 358 45.40 -13.80 -5.01
C GLN A 358 46.81 -13.66 -5.60
N THR A 359 47.46 -14.76 -5.93
CA THR A 359 48.76 -14.77 -6.58
C THR A 359 48.59 -15.08 -8.08
N PHE A 360 49.23 -14.26 -8.92
CA PHE A 360 49.28 -14.43 -10.36
C PHE A 360 50.69 -14.67 -10.80
N ASN A 361 50.94 -15.84 -11.41
CA ASN A 361 52.25 -16.25 -11.96
C ASN A 361 52.18 -16.30 -13.47
N GLY A 362 53.22 -15.88 -14.14
CA GLY A 362 53.28 -15.89 -15.60
C GLY A 362 54.47 -15.13 -16.17
N LEU A 363 54.33 -14.62 -17.39
CA LEU A 363 55.40 -13.89 -18.08
C LEU A 363 55.10 -12.39 -18.18
N THR A 364 56.14 -11.58 -18.15
CA THR A 364 56.06 -10.17 -18.52
C THR A 364 55.89 -10.03 -20.04
N ALA A 365 55.60 -8.82 -20.54
CA ALA A 365 55.56 -8.54 -21.97
C ALA A 365 56.89 -8.82 -22.70
N THR A 366 58.02 -8.88 -21.97
CA THR A 366 59.34 -9.20 -22.52
C THR A 366 59.72 -10.68 -22.36
N GLY A 367 58.80 -11.55 -21.89
CA GLY A 367 59.01 -13.00 -21.74
C GLY A 367 59.71 -13.42 -20.44
N ALA A 368 60.04 -12.51 -19.54
CA ALA A 368 60.62 -12.86 -18.25
C ALA A 368 59.54 -13.41 -17.27
N SER A 369 59.90 -14.43 -16.46
CA SER A 369 59.02 -14.95 -15.39
C SER A 369 58.79 -13.88 -14.33
N THR A 370 57.51 -13.79 -13.90
CA THR A 370 57.10 -12.78 -12.93
C THR A 370 55.92 -13.26 -12.09
N GLU A 371 55.77 -12.70 -10.91
CA GLU A 371 54.69 -12.97 -9.96
C GLU A 371 54.21 -11.67 -9.32
N CYS A 372 52.93 -11.63 -9.04
CA CYS A 372 52.38 -10.62 -8.14
C CYS A 372 51.33 -11.21 -7.21
N THR A 373 51.29 -10.68 -5.99
CA THR A 373 50.28 -10.96 -4.99
C THR A 373 49.35 -9.75 -4.81
N VAL A 374 48.07 -9.92 -5.06
CA VAL A 374 47.02 -8.91 -4.90
C VAL A 374 46.30 -9.18 -3.59
N ASN A 375 46.41 -8.23 -2.64
CA ASN A 375 45.70 -8.28 -1.38
C ASN A 375 44.36 -7.55 -1.51
N ARG A 376 43.29 -8.13 -0.95
CA ARG A 376 41.92 -7.64 -1.11
C ARG A 376 41.19 -7.66 0.22
N THR A 377 40.21 -6.75 0.36
CA THR A 377 39.30 -6.69 1.51
C THR A 377 37.88 -6.55 1.01
N VAL A 378 36.99 -7.36 1.59
CA VAL A 378 35.57 -7.48 1.25
C VAL A 378 34.72 -7.00 2.40
N TRP A 379 33.66 -6.24 2.11
CA TRP A 379 32.62 -5.87 3.06
C TRP A 379 31.25 -6.09 2.44
N TYR A 380 30.30 -6.60 3.25
CA TYR A 380 28.91 -6.81 2.82
C TYR A 380 27.97 -7.00 4.01
N GLN A 381 26.67 -6.92 3.76
CA GLN A 381 25.63 -7.18 4.76
C GLN A 381 25.13 -8.63 4.64
N ASN A 382 25.40 -9.45 5.63
CA ASN A 382 24.94 -10.83 5.71
C ASN A 382 23.53 -10.91 6.36
N PRO A 383 22.86 -12.07 6.51
CA PRO A 383 21.56 -12.22 7.14
C PRO A 383 21.46 -11.56 8.53
N ARG A 384 22.49 -11.69 9.39
CA ARG A 384 22.53 -11.02 10.69
C ARG A 384 22.52 -9.49 10.54
N SER A 385 23.26 -8.96 9.57
CA SER A 385 23.24 -7.51 9.26
C SER A 385 21.84 -7.01 8.94
N TYR A 386 21.06 -7.80 8.18
CA TYR A 386 19.67 -7.47 7.88
C TYR A 386 18.79 -7.53 9.12
N ALA A 387 18.90 -8.57 9.96
CA ALA A 387 18.15 -8.69 11.21
C ALA A 387 18.34 -7.44 12.10
N GLU A 388 19.58 -6.97 12.27
CA GLU A 388 19.89 -5.80 13.09
C GLU A 388 19.32 -4.50 12.51
N ARG A 389 19.28 -4.36 11.18
CA ARG A 389 18.65 -3.21 10.52
C ARG A 389 17.13 -3.28 10.60
N MET A 390 16.53 -4.44 10.50
CA MET A 390 15.10 -4.63 10.71
C MET A 390 14.69 -4.34 12.16
N ALA A 391 15.60 -4.58 13.14
CA ALA A 391 15.37 -4.15 14.52
C ALA A 391 15.26 -2.61 14.64
N LEU A 392 15.95 -1.83 13.79
CA LEU A 392 15.76 -0.37 13.74
C LEU A 392 14.39 0.00 13.18
N VAL A 393 13.85 -0.75 12.20
CA VAL A 393 12.48 -0.54 11.70
C VAL A 393 11.49 -0.69 12.85
N ALA A 394 11.62 -1.72 13.67
CA ALA A 394 10.80 -1.95 14.86
C ALA A 394 10.98 -0.84 15.91
N LYS A 395 12.24 -0.54 16.27
CA LYS A 395 12.59 0.44 17.30
C LYS A 395 12.03 1.83 17.04
N TYR A 396 12.08 2.28 15.80
CA TYR A 396 11.63 3.61 15.40
C TYR A 396 10.23 3.62 14.78
N ARG A 397 9.54 2.46 14.69
CA ARG A 397 8.21 2.31 14.07
C ARG A 397 8.18 2.84 12.62
N LEU A 398 9.24 2.55 11.87
CA LEU A 398 9.40 3.06 10.51
C LEU A 398 8.37 2.47 9.55
N GLY A 399 8.18 3.11 8.39
CA GLY A 399 7.40 2.56 7.29
C GLY A 399 7.96 1.23 6.77
N GLY A 400 9.28 1.05 6.85
CA GLY A 400 9.94 -0.20 6.49
C GLY A 400 11.37 -0.03 6.01
N ALA A 401 11.81 -0.99 5.20
CA ALA A 401 13.10 -1.02 4.53
C ALA A 401 12.92 -1.06 3.00
N ALA A 402 13.87 -0.50 2.26
CA ALA A 402 13.90 -0.47 0.80
C ALA A 402 15.18 -1.12 0.27
N LEU A 403 15.05 -2.23 -0.48
CA LEU A 403 16.18 -2.99 -1.01
C LEU A 403 16.69 -2.42 -2.33
N TRP A 404 17.97 -2.14 -2.41
CA TRP A 404 18.69 -1.84 -3.64
C TRP A 404 19.59 -3.02 -4.07
N THR A 405 19.13 -3.96 -4.93
CA THR A 405 17.79 -4.12 -5.50
C THR A 405 17.18 -5.44 -5.04
N LEU A 406 15.88 -5.61 -5.26
CA LEU A 406 15.17 -6.87 -4.97
C LEU A 406 15.87 -8.08 -5.62
N ALA A 407 15.87 -9.23 -4.93
CA ALA A 407 16.48 -10.50 -5.32
C ALA A 407 18.01 -10.47 -5.47
N MET A 408 18.70 -9.46 -4.96
CA MET A 408 20.15 -9.45 -4.82
C MET A 408 20.62 -9.90 -3.43
N GLU A 409 19.74 -9.84 -2.43
CA GLU A 409 20.01 -10.23 -1.05
C GLU A 409 20.21 -11.75 -0.92
N ASP A 410 20.87 -12.17 0.17
CA ASP A 410 20.94 -13.58 0.55
C ASP A 410 19.52 -14.10 0.87
N PRO A 411 19.11 -15.28 0.39
CA PRO A 411 17.82 -15.86 0.75
C PRO A 411 17.56 -15.98 2.26
N ALA A 412 18.60 -16.23 3.06
CA ALA A 412 18.49 -16.22 4.51
C ALA A 412 18.21 -14.83 5.08
N ALA A 413 18.65 -13.74 4.42
CA ALA A 413 18.29 -12.38 4.82
C ALA A 413 16.79 -12.11 4.64
N THR A 414 16.15 -12.70 3.64
CA THR A 414 14.68 -12.63 3.47
C THR A 414 13.96 -13.33 4.64
N THR A 415 14.50 -14.44 5.14
CA THR A 415 13.99 -15.11 6.34
C THR A 415 14.08 -14.20 7.57
N GLU A 416 15.21 -13.52 7.76
CA GLU A 416 15.37 -12.57 8.87
C GLU A 416 14.40 -11.37 8.77
N MET A 417 14.19 -10.84 7.57
CA MET A 417 13.19 -9.79 7.35
C MET A 417 11.78 -10.30 7.69
N ARG A 418 11.44 -11.55 7.35
CA ARG A 418 10.13 -12.15 7.68
C ARG A 418 9.97 -12.36 9.18
N ASN A 419 11.00 -12.85 9.87
CA ASN A 419 11.01 -13.00 11.33
C ASN A 419 10.77 -11.64 12.02
N ALA A 420 11.47 -10.60 11.59
CA ALA A 420 11.26 -9.25 12.09
C ALA A 420 9.83 -8.75 11.80
N ALA A 421 9.32 -8.96 10.60
CA ALA A 421 7.97 -8.56 10.20
C ALA A 421 6.88 -9.28 11.02
N LEU A 422 7.08 -10.55 11.35
CA LEU A 422 6.19 -11.33 12.23
C LEU A 422 6.28 -10.84 13.69
N SER A 423 7.45 -10.51 14.19
CA SER A 423 7.65 -10.04 15.57
C SER A 423 6.93 -8.71 15.86
N ILE A 424 6.72 -7.88 14.84
CA ILE A 424 6.01 -6.60 14.92
C ILE A 424 4.67 -6.63 14.18
N ALA A 425 4.15 -7.81 13.89
CA ALA A 425 2.84 -7.96 13.25
C ALA A 425 1.74 -7.33 14.12
N PRO A 426 0.86 -6.54 13.54
CA PRO A 426 -0.24 -5.95 14.29
C PRO A 426 -1.22 -7.04 14.74
N ASP A 427 -1.87 -6.82 15.88
CA ASP A 427 -2.91 -7.73 16.34
C ASP A 427 -4.11 -7.67 15.38
N PRO A 428 -4.62 -8.83 14.90
CA PRO A 428 -5.78 -8.87 14.02
C PRO A 428 -7.02 -8.34 14.74
N VAL A 429 -7.75 -7.45 14.06
CA VAL A 429 -9.02 -6.87 14.55
C VAL A 429 -10.18 -7.48 13.77
N VAL A 430 -11.22 -7.89 14.47
CA VAL A 430 -12.46 -8.42 13.89
C VAL A 430 -13.57 -7.42 14.13
N SER A 431 -14.21 -6.96 13.06
CA SER A 431 -15.39 -6.10 13.12
C SER A 431 -16.60 -6.86 12.60
N THR A 432 -17.69 -6.83 13.36
CA THR A 432 -18.99 -7.37 12.94
C THR A 432 -20.02 -6.25 12.93
N ILE A 433 -21.02 -6.37 12.05
CA ILE A 433 -22.13 -5.44 11.94
C ILE A 433 -23.45 -6.22 11.96
N SER A 434 -24.45 -5.68 12.63
CA SER A 434 -25.81 -6.19 12.65
C SER A 434 -26.82 -5.03 12.68
N ILE A 435 -28.06 -5.34 12.34
CA ILE A 435 -29.13 -4.34 12.26
C ILE A 435 -30.26 -4.77 13.21
N GLU A 436 -30.67 -3.86 14.07
CA GLU A 436 -31.80 -4.02 14.95
C GLU A 436 -32.96 -3.11 14.51
N GLY A 437 -34.22 -3.58 14.61
CA GLY A 437 -35.41 -2.84 14.18
C GLY A 437 -35.69 -2.92 12.68
N ALA A 438 -34.97 -3.80 11.93
CA ALA A 438 -35.20 -4.05 10.51
C ALA A 438 -35.32 -5.56 10.23
N PRO A 439 -36.48 -6.17 10.39
CA PRO A 439 -36.67 -7.59 10.12
C PRO A 439 -36.20 -7.97 8.72
N GLN A 440 -35.39 -9.03 8.60
CA GLN A 440 -34.78 -9.46 7.34
C GLN A 440 -34.04 -8.32 6.59
N ASN A 441 -33.46 -7.38 7.36
CA ASN A 441 -32.80 -6.17 6.83
C ASN A 441 -33.72 -5.34 5.92
N THR A 442 -34.99 -5.25 6.23
CA THR A 442 -35.98 -4.47 5.48
C THR A 442 -36.62 -3.43 6.38
N ILE A 443 -36.66 -2.18 5.91
CA ILE A 443 -37.27 -1.03 6.59
C ILE A 443 -38.25 -0.32 5.68
N ASN A 444 -39.21 0.40 6.27
CA ASN A 444 -40.01 1.35 5.53
C ASN A 444 -39.15 2.59 5.13
N TYR A 445 -39.56 3.29 4.08
CA TYR A 445 -38.90 4.55 3.70
C TYR A 445 -38.76 5.49 4.92
N ALA A 446 -37.52 5.96 5.17
CA ALA A 446 -37.15 6.78 6.32
C ALA A 446 -37.49 6.15 7.69
N GLY A 447 -37.80 4.85 7.75
CA GLY A 447 -38.00 4.12 8.99
C GLY A 447 -36.73 4.11 9.83
N LEU A 448 -36.89 4.28 11.15
CA LEU A 448 -35.78 4.27 12.09
C LEU A 448 -35.34 2.81 12.36
N PHE A 449 -34.06 2.55 12.33
CA PHE A 449 -33.41 1.31 12.74
C PHE A 449 -32.11 1.61 13.45
N THR A 450 -31.54 0.62 14.13
CA THR A 450 -30.26 0.78 14.84
C THR A 450 -29.19 -0.08 14.18
N VAL A 451 -28.07 0.55 13.83
CA VAL A 451 -26.85 -0.15 13.43
C VAL A 451 -26.11 -0.52 14.71
N LYS A 452 -25.83 -1.79 14.89
CA LYS A 452 -25.00 -2.31 15.98
C LYS A 452 -23.72 -2.91 15.41
N GLY A 453 -22.64 -2.77 16.13
CA GLY A 453 -21.37 -3.39 15.78
C GLY A 453 -20.63 -3.89 17.00
N LEU A 454 -19.72 -4.80 16.77
CA LEU A 454 -18.80 -5.32 17.77
C LEU A 454 -17.40 -5.38 17.18
N VAL A 455 -16.43 -4.83 17.90
CA VAL A 455 -15.03 -4.83 17.49
C VAL A 455 -14.20 -5.52 18.56
N THR A 456 -13.51 -6.59 18.18
CA THR A 456 -12.73 -7.44 19.09
C THR A 456 -11.39 -7.79 18.48
N LEU A 457 -10.47 -8.28 19.29
CA LEU A 457 -9.36 -9.08 18.82
C LEU A 457 -9.85 -10.45 18.33
N LYS A 458 -8.97 -11.22 17.68
CA LYS A 458 -9.28 -12.56 17.16
C LYS A 458 -9.69 -13.55 18.26
N ASP A 459 -9.14 -13.38 19.47
CA ASP A 459 -9.49 -14.16 20.67
C ASP A 459 -10.81 -13.74 21.33
N LYS A 460 -11.57 -12.84 20.69
CA LYS A 460 -12.81 -12.22 21.16
C LYS A 460 -12.67 -11.21 22.30
N SER A 461 -11.45 -10.85 22.70
CA SER A 461 -11.25 -9.77 23.66
C SER A 461 -11.78 -8.44 23.10
N PRO A 462 -12.60 -7.68 23.84
CA PRO A 462 -13.17 -6.43 23.36
C PRO A 462 -12.10 -5.34 23.19
N ILE A 463 -12.30 -4.45 22.22
CA ILE A 463 -11.44 -3.30 22.01
C ILE A 463 -12.23 -2.03 22.33
N ALA A 464 -11.96 -1.43 23.47
CA ALA A 464 -12.57 -0.19 23.91
C ALA A 464 -11.85 1.04 23.32
N GLY A 465 -12.60 2.14 23.11
CA GLY A 465 -12.03 3.44 22.72
C GLY A 465 -11.49 3.48 21.29
N LEU A 466 -11.82 2.51 20.43
CA LEU A 466 -11.35 2.46 19.05
C LEU A 466 -12.29 3.27 18.13
N PRO A 467 -11.77 4.20 17.31
CA PRO A 467 -12.54 4.87 16.28
C PRO A 467 -13.00 3.88 15.19
N VAL A 468 -14.29 3.90 14.88
CA VAL A 468 -14.94 3.04 13.89
C VAL A 468 -15.72 3.91 12.92
N SER A 469 -15.44 3.82 11.63
CA SER A 469 -16.23 4.48 10.61
C SER A 469 -17.39 3.59 10.18
N LEU A 470 -18.62 4.11 10.24
CA LEU A 470 -19.78 3.55 9.57
C LEU A 470 -19.79 4.06 8.13
N GLU A 471 -19.75 3.16 7.19
CA GLU A 471 -19.74 3.48 5.75
C GLU A 471 -20.99 2.95 5.06
N ILE A 472 -21.42 3.71 4.04
CA ILE A 472 -22.59 3.40 3.20
C ILE A 472 -22.19 3.33 1.73
N LYS A 473 -22.81 2.39 1.01
CA LYS A 473 -22.79 2.33 -0.45
C LYS A 473 -24.24 2.19 -0.93
N ARG A 474 -24.81 3.26 -1.55
CA ARG A 474 -26.18 3.24 -2.07
C ARG A 474 -26.26 2.40 -3.34
N ALA A 475 -27.47 1.95 -3.69
CA ALA A 475 -27.68 1.01 -4.79
C ALA A 475 -27.07 1.44 -6.14
N ASN A 476 -26.96 2.75 -6.39
CA ASN A 476 -26.41 3.31 -7.64
C ASN A 476 -24.96 3.82 -7.49
N GLU A 477 -24.31 3.57 -6.35
CA GLU A 477 -22.94 4.00 -6.07
C GLU A 477 -21.99 2.81 -6.19
N THR A 478 -20.79 3.09 -6.72
CA THR A 478 -19.69 2.10 -6.80
C THR A 478 -18.69 2.26 -5.64
N GLN A 479 -18.70 3.42 -4.99
CA GLN A 479 -17.79 3.78 -3.91
C GLN A 479 -18.50 3.81 -2.56
N TRP A 480 -17.75 3.52 -1.50
CA TRP A 480 -18.18 3.67 -0.13
C TRP A 480 -18.00 5.10 0.33
N SER A 481 -19.00 5.62 1.06
CA SER A 481 -18.97 6.95 1.67
C SER A 481 -19.11 6.83 3.18
N LYS A 482 -18.31 7.58 3.94
CA LYS A 482 -18.41 7.63 5.40
C LYS A 482 -19.71 8.32 5.81
N VAL A 483 -20.48 7.68 6.68
CA VAL A 483 -21.70 8.24 7.28
C VAL A 483 -21.34 9.01 8.55
N THR A 484 -20.63 8.34 9.45
CA THR A 484 -20.21 8.89 10.75
C THR A 484 -19.01 8.13 11.28
N GLU A 485 -18.37 8.69 12.29
CA GLU A 485 -17.38 8.03 13.10
C GLU A 485 -17.94 7.79 14.50
N LEU A 486 -17.77 6.59 15.00
CA LEU A 486 -18.19 6.14 16.31
C LEU A 486 -16.95 5.70 17.09
N VAL A 487 -17.09 5.55 18.39
CA VAL A 487 -16.02 5.03 19.26
C VAL A 487 -16.59 3.82 20.01
N THR A 488 -15.83 2.74 20.08
CA THR A 488 -16.26 1.52 20.77
C THR A 488 -16.36 1.75 22.28
N ASP A 489 -17.42 1.21 22.88
CA ASP A 489 -17.62 1.14 24.33
C ASP A 489 -16.65 0.15 25.00
N LEU A 490 -16.72 0.02 26.32
CA LEU A 490 -15.83 -0.84 27.11
C LEU A 490 -15.89 -2.33 26.70
N ASP A 491 -17.04 -2.78 26.20
CA ASP A 491 -17.26 -4.13 25.71
C ASP A 491 -16.97 -4.29 24.19
N GLY A 492 -16.40 -3.27 23.56
CA GLY A 492 -16.11 -3.25 22.14
C GLY A 492 -17.32 -2.99 21.24
N SER A 493 -18.50 -2.72 21.82
CA SER A 493 -19.72 -2.48 21.04
C SER A 493 -19.80 -1.04 20.53
N ILE A 494 -20.58 -0.86 19.45
CA ILE A 494 -21.09 0.43 18.98
C ILE A 494 -22.58 0.31 18.69
N SER A 495 -23.30 1.41 18.82
CA SER A 495 -24.72 1.49 18.48
C SER A 495 -25.04 2.90 17.97
N THR A 496 -25.78 2.98 16.85
CA THR A 496 -26.22 4.27 16.32
C THR A 496 -27.55 4.14 15.59
N PRO A 497 -28.51 5.06 15.83
CA PRO A 497 -29.75 5.10 15.08
C PRO A 497 -29.49 5.61 13.65
N MET A 498 -30.26 5.09 12.69
CA MET A 498 -30.15 5.46 11.28
C MET A 498 -31.49 5.37 10.57
N THR A 499 -31.65 6.14 9.50
CA THR A 499 -32.76 6.06 8.55
C THR A 499 -32.21 6.00 7.13
N LEU A 500 -32.95 5.35 6.22
CA LEU A 500 -32.59 5.27 4.81
C LEU A 500 -33.77 5.64 3.91
N GLY A 501 -33.50 6.42 2.87
CA GLY A 501 -34.45 6.76 1.82
C GLY A 501 -34.34 5.88 0.55
N ALA A 502 -33.40 4.95 0.50
CA ALA A 502 -33.19 4.02 -0.63
C ALA A 502 -32.38 2.82 -0.19
N ASN A 503 -32.39 1.75 -0.99
CA ASN A 503 -31.58 0.56 -0.77
C ASN A 503 -30.10 0.93 -0.65
N ALA A 504 -29.41 0.34 0.31
CA ALA A 504 -27.99 0.57 0.56
C ALA A 504 -27.31 -0.66 1.18
N ALA A 505 -25.99 -0.71 1.09
CA ALA A 505 -25.16 -1.59 1.88
C ALA A 505 -24.44 -0.77 2.96
N LEU A 506 -24.27 -1.32 4.15
CA LEU A 506 -23.55 -0.75 5.29
C LEU A 506 -22.40 -1.65 5.67
N ARG A 507 -21.30 -1.07 6.12
CA ARG A 507 -20.17 -1.78 6.73
C ARG A 507 -19.49 -0.91 7.78
N LEU A 508 -18.72 -1.56 8.64
CA LEU A 508 -17.83 -0.90 9.60
C LEU A 508 -16.40 -1.04 9.16
N THR A 509 -15.62 0.02 9.33
CA THR A 509 -14.18 0.01 9.06
C THR A 509 -13.42 0.61 10.23
N THR A 510 -12.24 0.05 10.54
CA THR A 510 -11.29 0.60 11.51
C THR A 510 -9.98 0.90 10.83
N THR A 511 -9.33 1.99 11.19
CA THR A 511 -8.01 2.33 10.70
C THR A 511 -6.95 1.52 11.45
N GLY A 512 -5.99 0.93 10.71
CA GLY A 512 -4.86 0.23 11.32
C GLY A 512 -3.93 1.18 12.08
N THR A 513 -3.38 0.69 13.19
CA THR A 513 -2.33 1.33 13.98
C THR A 513 -1.05 0.51 13.94
N TRP A 514 -0.03 0.93 14.68
CA TRP A 514 1.16 0.09 14.83
C TRP A 514 0.85 -1.22 15.57
N GLU A 515 -0.02 -1.19 16.55
CA GLU A 515 -0.37 -2.31 17.41
C GLU A 515 -1.49 -3.18 16.84
N ARG A 516 -2.38 -2.62 16.01
CA ARG A 516 -3.60 -3.28 15.53
C ARG A 516 -3.74 -3.17 14.02
N ALA A 517 -4.21 -4.25 13.41
CA ALA A 517 -4.55 -4.27 11.99
C ALA A 517 -5.80 -3.42 11.70
N GLU A 518 -5.91 -2.92 10.47
CA GLU A 518 -7.19 -2.41 9.96
C GLU A 518 -8.21 -3.53 9.88
N SER A 519 -9.48 -3.21 10.01
CA SER A 519 -10.56 -4.17 9.90
C SER A 519 -11.70 -3.62 9.05
N VAL A 520 -12.32 -4.50 8.28
CA VAL A 520 -13.53 -4.22 7.50
C VAL A 520 -14.52 -5.33 7.83
N SER A 521 -15.72 -4.97 8.30
CA SER A 521 -16.78 -5.94 8.54
C SER A 521 -17.34 -6.48 7.23
N GLN A 522 -18.08 -7.59 7.31
CA GLN A 522 -18.97 -7.99 6.20
C GLN A 522 -19.97 -6.87 5.93
N GLU A 523 -20.41 -6.73 4.68
CA GLU A 523 -21.47 -5.78 4.32
C GLU A 523 -22.85 -6.33 4.70
N VAL A 524 -23.70 -5.45 5.21
CA VAL A 524 -25.11 -5.73 5.43
C VAL A 524 -25.93 -4.91 4.44
N LYS A 525 -26.70 -5.58 3.59
CA LYS A 525 -27.58 -4.96 2.61
C LYS A 525 -28.93 -4.66 3.26
N ILE A 526 -29.40 -3.42 3.15
CA ILE A 526 -30.68 -2.94 3.65
C ILE A 526 -31.61 -2.66 2.47
N SER A 527 -32.77 -3.26 2.49
CA SER A 527 -33.86 -2.99 1.56
C SER A 527 -34.83 -1.97 2.15
N VAL A 528 -35.21 -0.97 1.34
CA VAL A 528 -36.17 0.06 1.72
C VAL A 528 -37.48 -0.20 0.98
N THR A 529 -38.57 -0.47 1.71
CA THR A 529 -39.90 -0.63 1.10
C THR A 529 -40.51 0.70 0.72
N THR A 530 -41.33 0.70 -0.31
CA THR A 530 -42.02 1.91 -0.76
C THR A 530 -43.07 2.33 0.29
N SER A 531 -43.01 3.62 0.66
CA SER A 531 -44.05 4.30 1.45
C SER A 531 -44.92 5.13 0.52
N ILE A 532 -46.19 5.24 0.87
CA ILE A 532 -47.19 6.02 0.13
C ILE A 532 -47.69 7.15 1.04
N GLN A 533 -47.34 8.38 0.73
CA GLN A 533 -47.87 9.54 1.41
C GLN A 533 -49.10 10.04 0.64
N LEU A 534 -50.20 10.31 1.35
CA LEU A 534 -51.47 10.71 0.77
C LEU A 534 -51.77 12.17 1.05
N ASP A 535 -52.16 12.90 -0.02
CA ASP A 535 -52.86 14.18 0.04
C ASP A 535 -54.29 13.97 -0.48
N ARG A 536 -55.30 14.22 0.37
CA ARG A 536 -56.67 13.89 0.11
C ARG A 536 -57.64 14.76 0.88
N PRO A 537 -58.87 15.00 0.38
CA PRO A 537 -59.88 15.74 1.13
C PRO A 537 -60.42 14.90 2.29
N VAL A 538 -60.77 15.52 3.41
CA VAL A 538 -61.45 14.89 4.55
C VAL A 538 -62.94 14.81 4.28
N SER A 539 -63.55 15.77 3.57
CA SER A 539 -64.92 15.75 3.17
C SER A 539 -65.14 16.46 1.82
N VAL A 540 -66.14 16.01 1.08
CA VAL A 540 -66.59 16.64 -0.19
C VAL A 540 -68.13 16.65 -0.27
N SER A 541 -68.71 17.55 -1.06
CA SER A 541 -70.14 17.52 -1.37
C SER A 541 -70.48 16.35 -2.29
N LYS A 542 -71.69 15.79 -2.16
CA LYS A 542 -72.17 14.72 -3.03
C LYS A 542 -72.04 15.15 -4.50
N GLY A 543 -71.45 14.31 -5.33
CA GLY A 543 -71.22 14.54 -6.74
C GLY A 543 -70.05 15.48 -7.07
N ALA A 544 -69.36 16.03 -6.08
CA ALA A 544 -68.13 16.81 -6.31
C ALA A 544 -66.91 15.92 -6.58
N PRO A 545 -65.91 16.39 -7.33
CA PRO A 545 -64.67 15.66 -7.59
C PRO A 545 -63.93 15.34 -6.28
N ILE A 546 -63.48 14.11 -6.13
CA ILE A 546 -62.55 13.65 -5.09
C ILE A 546 -61.19 13.48 -5.74
N VAL A 547 -60.25 14.34 -5.39
CA VAL A 547 -58.88 14.25 -5.87
C VAL A 547 -58.02 13.59 -4.77
N VAL A 548 -57.41 12.47 -5.07
CA VAL A 548 -56.48 11.77 -4.18
C VAL A 548 -55.10 11.78 -4.85
N LYS A 549 -54.11 12.39 -4.19
CA LYS A 549 -52.72 12.35 -4.63
C LYS A 549 -51.94 11.36 -3.73
N ALA A 550 -51.17 10.49 -4.35
CA ALA A 550 -50.30 9.53 -3.69
C ALA A 550 -48.85 9.76 -4.11
N GLN A 551 -48.00 10.16 -3.17
CA GLN A 551 -46.58 10.34 -3.40
C GLN A 551 -45.85 9.07 -2.99
N LEU A 552 -45.13 8.42 -3.93
CA LEU A 552 -44.26 7.28 -3.66
C LEU A 552 -42.92 7.71 -3.11
N LEU A 553 -42.45 7.08 -2.07
CA LEU A 553 -41.15 7.29 -1.46
C LEU A 553 -40.46 5.92 -1.23
N PRO A 554 -39.24 5.67 -1.82
CA PRO A 554 -38.51 6.57 -2.71
C PRO A 554 -39.26 6.87 -4.00
N ARG A 555 -39.04 8.04 -4.58
CA ARG A 555 -39.68 8.46 -5.83
C ARG A 555 -39.39 7.43 -6.93
N SER A 556 -40.43 6.94 -7.59
CA SER A 556 -40.32 5.91 -8.62
C SER A 556 -41.28 6.22 -9.76
N ILE A 557 -40.77 6.34 -10.98
CA ILE A 557 -41.56 6.56 -12.22
C ILE A 557 -42.17 5.26 -12.72
N GLY A 558 -43.35 5.35 -13.34
CA GLY A 558 -44.01 4.24 -14.06
C GLY A 558 -44.55 3.12 -13.17
N LYS A 559 -44.72 3.35 -11.87
CA LYS A 559 -45.37 2.41 -10.97
C LYS A 559 -46.87 2.48 -11.16
N SER A 560 -47.50 1.32 -11.49
CA SER A 560 -48.96 1.24 -11.63
C SER A 560 -49.62 1.20 -10.27
N ALA A 561 -50.59 2.08 -10.06
CA ALA A 561 -51.35 2.15 -8.83
C ALA A 561 -52.87 2.17 -9.10
N GLN A 562 -53.64 1.67 -8.15
CA GLN A 562 -55.09 1.59 -8.22
C GLN A 562 -55.71 2.21 -6.97
N LEU A 563 -56.65 3.13 -7.15
CA LEU A 563 -57.50 3.58 -6.05
C LEU A 563 -58.55 2.50 -5.74
N GLN A 564 -58.69 2.14 -4.48
CA GLN A 564 -59.62 1.11 -4.02
C GLN A 564 -60.60 1.68 -2.97
N LYS A 565 -61.82 1.21 -3.01
CA LYS A 565 -62.90 1.49 -2.04
C LYS A 565 -63.28 0.23 -1.30
N ASN A 566 -63.48 0.34 0.00
CA ASN A 566 -64.01 -0.77 0.81
C ASN A 566 -65.53 -0.82 0.66
N ILE A 567 -66.02 -1.95 0.18
CA ILE A 567 -67.47 -2.22 0.07
C ILE A 567 -67.73 -3.54 0.80
N ASN A 568 -68.46 -3.45 1.91
CA ASN A 568 -68.80 -4.61 2.75
C ASN A 568 -67.59 -5.48 3.14
N GLY A 569 -66.50 -4.82 3.54
CA GLY A 569 -65.28 -5.50 3.98
C GLY A 569 -64.33 -5.93 2.84
N LYS A 570 -64.71 -5.76 1.57
CA LYS A 570 -63.90 -6.12 0.40
C LYS A 570 -63.41 -4.87 -0.34
N TRP A 571 -62.13 -4.88 -0.73
CA TRP A 571 -61.53 -3.81 -1.52
C TRP A 571 -61.89 -4.01 -3.00
N GLN A 572 -62.45 -2.97 -3.62
CA GLN A 572 -62.79 -2.92 -5.04
C GLN A 572 -62.08 -1.74 -5.71
N ASN A 573 -61.56 -1.95 -6.93
CA ASN A 573 -60.90 -0.92 -7.72
C ASN A 573 -61.91 0.17 -8.18
N ILE A 574 -61.48 1.42 -8.11
CA ILE A 574 -62.23 2.58 -8.62
C ILE A 574 -61.46 3.17 -9.82
N GLY A 575 -62.11 3.18 -10.98
CA GLY A 575 -61.52 3.75 -12.19
C GLY A 575 -60.35 2.90 -12.74
N ALA A 576 -59.61 3.46 -13.67
CA ALA A 576 -58.44 2.82 -14.26
C ALA A 576 -57.20 2.96 -13.36
N ALA A 577 -56.24 2.04 -13.53
CA ALA A 577 -54.91 2.22 -12.94
C ALA A 577 -54.19 3.43 -13.49
N VAL A 578 -53.45 4.13 -12.63
CA VAL A 578 -52.66 5.32 -12.96
C VAL A 578 -51.17 5.04 -12.73
N LEU A 579 -50.33 5.50 -13.63
CA LEU A 579 -48.87 5.37 -13.49
C LEU A 579 -48.31 6.59 -12.73
N SER A 580 -47.29 6.36 -11.89
CA SER A 580 -46.55 7.45 -11.26
C SER A 580 -45.73 8.25 -12.28
N ASP A 581 -45.68 9.56 -12.10
CA ASP A 581 -44.85 10.47 -12.90
C ASP A 581 -43.35 10.38 -12.50
N GLU A 582 -42.53 11.25 -13.12
CA GLU A 582 -41.08 11.35 -12.85
C GLU A 582 -40.75 11.69 -11.39
N ASN A 583 -41.67 12.32 -10.67
CA ASN A 583 -41.56 12.68 -9.26
C ASN A 583 -42.11 11.59 -8.34
N GLY A 584 -42.65 10.49 -8.89
CA GLY A 584 -43.31 9.43 -8.12
C GLY A 584 -44.69 9.82 -7.64
N LEU A 585 -45.31 10.89 -8.23
CA LEU A 585 -46.66 11.34 -7.89
C LEU A 585 -47.70 10.62 -8.75
N ILE A 586 -48.80 10.22 -8.12
CA ILE A 586 -49.95 9.58 -8.73
C ILE A 586 -51.18 10.41 -8.34
N THR A 587 -52.04 10.78 -9.30
CA THR A 587 -53.24 11.57 -9.04
C THR A 587 -54.45 10.78 -9.53
N PHE A 588 -55.36 10.50 -8.61
CA PHE A 588 -56.66 9.87 -8.89
C PHE A 588 -57.77 10.92 -8.83
N ASN A 589 -58.68 10.85 -9.77
CA ASN A 589 -59.91 11.64 -9.78
C ASN A 589 -61.12 10.67 -9.78
N THR A 590 -62.01 10.84 -8.83
CA THR A 590 -63.25 10.08 -8.75
C THR A 590 -64.41 10.92 -8.22
N VAL A 591 -65.61 10.37 -8.25
CA VAL A 591 -66.83 11.03 -7.76
C VAL A 591 -67.65 10.01 -6.96
N GLU A 592 -68.27 10.45 -5.87
CA GLU A 592 -69.14 9.63 -5.07
C GLU A 592 -70.54 10.24 -5.02
N LEU A 593 -71.56 9.44 -5.41
CA LEU A 593 -72.94 9.87 -5.55
C LEU A 593 -73.83 9.54 -4.35
N LYS A 594 -73.32 8.83 -3.35
CA LYS A 594 -74.07 8.53 -2.12
C LYS A 594 -73.48 9.31 -0.94
N ARG A 595 -74.37 9.88 -0.11
CA ARG A 595 -73.96 10.50 1.16
C ARG A 595 -73.52 9.42 2.15
N GLY A 596 -72.58 9.77 3.01
CA GLY A 596 -72.03 8.83 4.03
C GLY A 596 -70.50 8.85 4.12
N VAL A 597 -69.91 7.91 4.80
CA VAL A 597 -68.47 7.77 4.92
C VAL A 597 -67.97 6.73 3.93
N VAL A 598 -66.99 7.08 3.13
CA VAL A 598 -66.34 6.16 2.17
C VAL A 598 -64.94 5.88 2.62
N THR A 599 -64.60 4.60 2.83
CA THR A 599 -63.23 4.18 3.17
C THR A 599 -62.51 3.76 1.90
N MET A 600 -61.32 4.31 1.70
CA MET A 600 -60.47 4.12 0.52
C MET A 600 -59.03 3.75 0.90
N ARG A 601 -58.28 3.21 -0.05
CA ARG A 601 -56.82 3.09 -0.02
C ARG A 601 -56.24 3.17 -1.43
N VAL A 602 -54.93 3.45 -1.53
CA VAL A 602 -54.17 3.31 -2.78
C VAL A 602 -53.38 2.03 -2.75
N GLN A 603 -53.57 1.18 -3.74
CA GLN A 603 -52.84 -0.10 -3.94
C GLN A 603 -51.85 0.06 -5.09
N ILE A 604 -50.58 -0.31 -4.87
CA ILE A 604 -49.54 -0.37 -5.91
C ILE A 604 -49.37 -1.85 -6.31
N ALA A 605 -49.00 -2.08 -7.57
CA ALA A 605 -48.68 -3.43 -8.03
C ALA A 605 -47.55 -4.02 -7.17
N GLY A 606 -47.76 -5.30 -6.69
CA GLY A 606 -46.80 -5.96 -5.79
C GLY A 606 -47.22 -5.91 -4.30
N ASP A 607 -48.52 -5.79 -4.01
CA ASP A 607 -49.12 -5.88 -2.67
C ASP A 607 -48.76 -4.75 -1.67
N ILE A 608 -48.23 -3.64 -2.16
CA ILE A 608 -47.99 -2.45 -1.34
C ILE A 608 -49.23 -1.58 -1.34
N ALA A 609 -49.85 -1.35 -0.17
CA ALA A 609 -51.01 -0.49 -0.01
C ALA A 609 -50.68 0.68 0.94
N SER A 610 -51.37 1.82 0.69
CA SER A 610 -51.37 2.92 1.66
C SER A 610 -52.17 2.51 2.91
N GLU A 611 -52.05 3.33 3.97
CA GLU A 611 -53.03 3.32 5.03
C GLU A 611 -54.44 3.58 4.45
N GLN A 612 -55.44 2.95 5.05
CA GLN A 612 -56.84 3.22 4.71
C GLN A 612 -57.26 4.60 5.23
N PHE A 613 -58.07 5.29 4.47
CA PHE A 613 -58.55 6.63 4.82
C PHE A 613 -60.04 6.78 4.54
N ALA A 614 -60.69 7.61 5.31
CA ALA A 614 -62.10 7.92 5.15
C ALA A 614 -62.34 9.32 4.57
N ILE A 615 -63.34 9.43 3.69
CA ILE A 615 -63.83 10.69 3.18
C ILE A 615 -65.34 10.80 3.48
N VAL A 616 -65.76 11.91 4.07
CA VAL A 616 -67.17 12.20 4.37
C VAL A 616 -67.84 12.84 3.16
N ILE A 617 -68.89 12.21 2.61
CA ILE A 617 -69.70 12.74 1.51
C ILE A 617 -70.93 13.42 2.12
N ARG A 618 -70.96 14.73 2.00
CA ARG A 618 -72.02 15.59 2.55
C ARG A 618 -73.14 15.88 1.54
#